data_ca6947941474032ea35f1d1fc0975d6d
#
_entry.id   ca6947941474032ea35f1d1fc0975d6d
#
_cell.length_a   1.000
_cell.length_b   1.000
_cell.length_c   1.000
_cell.angle_alpha   90.00
_cell.angle_beta   90.00
_cell.angle_gamma   90.00
#
_symmetry.space_group_name_H-M   'P 1'
#
loop_
_entity.id
_entity.type
_entity.pdbx_description
1 polymer ?
#
loop_
_entity_poly.entity_id
_entity_poly.type
_entity_poly.pdbx_seq_one_letter_code
_entity_poly.pdbx_strand_id
1 'polypeptide(L)'
;MKRLDLILNGKGGVGKSFFAVNLVQFLKDRGIAHVAIDSDNENSTLKRFHPDTRFLDLGNRRELDGIFGALEKSNLVVMDCRAASTDLFIDYFAEIDLSAVLSELGATLTLVMPVNHESDSVDQIQRLTDQFGKKCNYVVVRNASHSDSFALFESSEVRAQLKDKLGGREISMTRLQDWLVEALNAENLTITAATKHPAFNLLDRQRLQTWQRKLYAEIESAADLLLPTK
;
A
#
# COMPACT_ATOMS: atom_id res chain seq x y z
N MET A 1 17.43 6.13 6.85
CA MET A 1 17.18 4.68 6.66
C MET A 1 16.19 4.52 5.51
N LYS A 2 16.51 3.67 4.52
CA LYS A 2 15.64 3.42 3.35
C LYS A 2 14.38 2.64 3.72
N ARG A 3 13.36 2.69 2.87
CA ARG A 3 12.06 2.00 3.05
C ARG A 3 11.69 1.18 1.83
N LEU A 4 11.21 -0.03 2.08
CA LEU A 4 10.51 -0.86 1.12
C LEU A 4 9.08 -1.07 1.64
N ASP A 5 8.10 -0.45 0.98
CA ASP A 5 6.69 -0.56 1.33
C ASP A 5 6.00 -1.52 0.36
N LEU A 6 5.59 -2.68 0.84
CA LEU A 6 4.80 -3.64 0.08
C LEU A 6 3.33 -3.51 0.47
N ILE A 7 2.50 -3.05 -0.47
CA ILE A 7 1.04 -3.00 -0.28
C ILE A 7 0.50 -4.37 -0.60
N LEU A 8 0.39 -5.20 0.44
CA LEU A 8 0.18 -6.64 0.33
C LEU A 8 -1.00 -7.12 1.17
N ASN A 9 -1.92 -7.78 0.55
CA ASN A 9 -2.95 -8.63 1.12
C ASN A 9 -3.43 -9.57 0.02
N GLY A 10 -3.41 -10.88 0.26
CA GLY A 10 -3.78 -11.88 -0.76
C GLY A 10 -5.23 -11.79 -1.23
N LYS A 11 -6.11 -11.16 -0.44
CA LYS A 11 -7.52 -10.95 -0.81
C LYS A 11 -7.63 -9.96 -1.98
N GLY A 12 -8.36 -10.35 -3.02
CA GLY A 12 -8.76 -9.48 -4.12
C GLY A 12 -9.80 -8.43 -3.66
N GLY A 13 -9.81 -7.24 -4.26
CA GLY A 13 -10.81 -6.20 -3.98
C GLY A 13 -10.69 -5.48 -2.63
N VAL A 14 -9.66 -5.78 -1.82
CA VAL A 14 -9.49 -5.16 -0.49
C VAL A 14 -9.00 -3.71 -0.53
N GLY A 15 -8.69 -3.17 -1.72
CA GLY A 15 -8.31 -1.77 -1.91
C GLY A 15 -6.81 -1.50 -2.00
N LYS A 16 -5.96 -2.50 -2.25
CA LYS A 16 -4.51 -2.35 -2.41
C LYS A 16 -4.14 -1.28 -3.41
N SER A 17 -4.55 -1.45 -4.65
CA SER A 17 -4.19 -0.54 -5.74
C SER A 17 -4.77 0.86 -5.56
N PHE A 18 -5.97 0.99 -4.99
CA PHE A 18 -6.54 2.30 -4.68
C PHE A 18 -5.72 3.03 -3.61
N PHE A 19 -5.27 2.32 -2.57
CA PHE A 19 -4.37 2.89 -1.58
C PHE A 19 -3.00 3.23 -2.20
N ALA A 20 -2.43 2.32 -3.01
CA ALA A 20 -1.15 2.52 -3.70
C ALA A 20 -1.13 3.79 -4.57
N VAL A 21 -2.17 3.99 -5.38
CA VAL A 21 -2.34 5.20 -6.21
C VAL A 21 -2.31 6.47 -5.35
N ASN A 22 -3.02 6.47 -4.23
CA ASN A 22 -3.09 7.64 -3.36
C ASN A 22 -1.82 7.85 -2.52
N LEU A 23 -1.13 6.78 -2.10
CA LEU A 23 0.18 6.88 -1.44
C LEU A 23 1.23 7.45 -2.39
N VAL A 24 1.31 6.96 -3.62
CA VAL A 24 2.23 7.49 -4.64
C VAL A 24 1.91 8.95 -4.97
N GLN A 25 0.62 9.32 -5.05
CA GLN A 25 0.23 10.72 -5.22
C GLN A 25 0.65 11.58 -4.02
N PHE A 26 0.47 11.09 -2.79
CA PHE A 26 0.95 11.78 -1.59
C PHE A 26 2.47 12.04 -1.65
N LEU A 27 3.25 11.04 -2.04
CA LEU A 27 4.71 11.19 -2.16
C LEU A 27 5.08 12.24 -3.20
N LYS A 28 4.41 12.25 -4.36
CA LYS A 28 4.61 13.26 -5.41
C LYS A 28 4.24 14.67 -4.93
N ASP A 29 3.10 14.82 -4.27
CA ASP A 29 2.62 16.11 -3.75
C ASP A 29 3.51 16.66 -2.62
N ARG A 30 4.21 15.78 -1.88
CA ARG A 30 5.20 16.14 -0.85
C ARG A 30 6.64 16.27 -1.37
N GLY A 31 6.87 16.01 -2.67
CA GLY A 31 8.21 16.04 -3.26
C GLY A 31 9.14 14.96 -2.71
N ILE A 32 8.60 13.83 -2.25
CA ILE A 32 9.37 12.71 -1.70
C ILE A 32 9.80 11.81 -2.85
N ALA A 33 11.13 11.72 -3.07
CA ALA A 33 11.69 10.86 -4.10
C ALA A 33 11.42 9.38 -3.79
N HIS A 34 10.88 8.65 -4.75
CA HIS A 34 10.52 7.24 -4.63
C HIS A 34 10.57 6.51 -5.96
N VAL A 35 10.55 5.19 -5.89
CA VAL A 35 10.28 4.30 -7.03
C VAL A 35 8.97 3.59 -6.76
N ALA A 36 8.02 3.71 -7.68
CA ALA A 36 6.76 2.98 -7.66
C ALA A 36 6.86 1.73 -8.55
N ILE A 37 6.37 0.61 -8.05
CA ILE A 37 6.34 -0.69 -8.74
C ILE A 37 4.91 -1.22 -8.74
N ASP A 38 4.45 -1.72 -9.89
CA ASP A 38 3.16 -2.41 -10.05
C ASP A 38 3.44 -3.86 -10.47
N SER A 39 2.82 -4.81 -9.80
CA SER A 39 2.97 -6.24 -10.12
C SER A 39 1.69 -6.89 -10.67
N ASP A 40 0.63 -6.12 -10.87
CA ASP A 40 -0.62 -6.64 -11.43
C ASP A 40 -0.58 -6.51 -12.97
N ASN A 41 -0.35 -7.63 -13.64
CA ASN A 41 -0.30 -7.70 -15.11
C ASN A 41 -1.68 -7.67 -15.76
N GLU A 42 -2.76 -7.90 -15.01
CA GLU A 42 -4.13 -7.90 -15.55
C GLU A 42 -4.73 -6.49 -15.54
N ASN A 43 -4.58 -5.78 -14.43
CA ASN A 43 -5.22 -4.48 -14.25
C ASN A 43 -4.24 -3.31 -14.34
N SER A 44 -2.99 -3.50 -13.92
CA SER A 44 -1.93 -2.47 -13.89
C SER A 44 -2.43 -1.11 -13.39
N THR A 45 -3.21 -1.12 -12.31
CA THR A 45 -3.93 0.07 -11.84
C THR A 45 -2.96 1.17 -11.44
N LEU A 46 -1.93 0.87 -10.67
CA LEU A 46 -0.96 1.87 -10.24
C LEU A 46 -0.27 2.52 -11.44
N LYS A 47 0.15 1.73 -12.42
CA LYS A 47 0.79 2.22 -13.64
C LYS A 47 -0.15 3.06 -14.51
N ARG A 48 -1.44 2.74 -14.54
CA ARG A 48 -2.44 3.49 -15.30
C ARG A 48 -2.62 4.93 -14.76
N PHE A 49 -2.59 5.10 -13.44
CA PHE A 49 -2.69 6.41 -12.79
C PHE A 49 -1.35 7.13 -12.67
N HIS A 50 -0.25 6.40 -12.62
CA HIS A 50 1.12 6.91 -12.52
C HIS A 50 1.99 6.25 -13.59
N PRO A 51 2.06 6.80 -14.83
CA PRO A 51 2.73 6.17 -15.97
C PRO A 51 4.23 5.92 -15.79
N ASP A 52 4.88 6.62 -14.87
CA ASP A 52 6.27 6.43 -14.48
C ASP A 52 6.51 5.20 -13.58
N THR A 53 5.45 4.50 -13.17
CA THR A 53 5.53 3.25 -12.40
C THR A 53 6.18 2.15 -13.20
N ARG A 54 7.11 1.42 -12.58
CA ARG A 54 7.74 0.23 -13.18
C ARG A 54 6.82 -0.95 -13.04
N PHE A 55 6.74 -1.78 -14.08
CA PHE A 55 6.10 -3.08 -13.98
C PHE A 55 7.13 -4.13 -13.54
N LEU A 56 6.69 -5.10 -12.74
CA LEU A 56 7.49 -6.22 -12.28
C LEU A 56 6.66 -7.51 -12.31
N ASP A 57 7.14 -8.52 -13.06
CA ASP A 57 6.47 -9.83 -13.13
C ASP A 57 6.86 -10.69 -11.93
N LEU A 58 5.88 -10.97 -11.06
CA LEU A 58 6.07 -11.83 -9.88
C LEU A 58 6.37 -13.29 -10.23
N GLY A 59 6.05 -13.74 -11.44
CA GLY A 59 6.38 -15.08 -11.92
C GLY A 59 7.86 -15.29 -12.20
N ASN A 60 8.63 -14.21 -12.31
CA ASN A 60 10.06 -14.24 -12.62
C ASN A 60 10.90 -13.88 -11.37
N ARG A 61 11.59 -14.88 -10.79
CA ARG A 61 12.42 -14.68 -9.59
C ARG A 61 13.51 -13.61 -9.78
N ARG A 62 14.12 -13.50 -10.95
CA ARG A 62 15.12 -12.46 -11.24
C ARG A 62 14.51 -11.05 -11.27
N GLU A 63 13.26 -10.94 -11.66
CA GLU A 63 12.58 -9.65 -11.61
C GLU A 63 12.27 -9.24 -10.18
N LEU A 64 11.95 -10.19 -9.29
CA LEU A 64 11.80 -9.91 -7.85
C LEU A 64 13.08 -9.32 -7.24
N ASP A 65 14.27 -9.76 -7.66
CA ASP A 65 15.54 -9.16 -7.25
C ASP A 65 15.62 -7.67 -7.63
N GLY A 66 14.89 -7.27 -8.67
CA GLY A 66 14.77 -5.87 -9.10
C GLY A 66 14.16 -4.93 -8.06
N ILE A 67 13.43 -5.45 -7.06
CA ILE A 67 12.93 -4.69 -5.90
C ILE A 67 14.11 -4.14 -5.11
N PHE A 68 15.09 -4.99 -4.81
CA PHE A 68 16.30 -4.60 -4.06
C PHE A 68 17.21 -3.72 -4.92
N GLY A 69 17.33 -4.01 -6.21
CA GLY A 69 18.04 -3.14 -7.16
C GLY A 69 17.44 -1.73 -7.29
N ALA A 70 16.11 -1.61 -7.12
CA ALA A 70 15.45 -0.31 -7.01
C ALA A 70 15.79 0.38 -5.68
N LEU A 71 15.84 -0.39 -4.58
CA LEU A 71 16.15 0.12 -3.26
C LEU A 71 17.63 0.55 -3.12
N GLU A 72 18.55 -0.04 -3.87
CA GLU A 72 19.93 0.45 -3.97
C GLU A 72 19.99 1.90 -4.46
N LYS A 73 19.14 2.23 -5.43
CA LYS A 73 19.13 3.52 -6.16
C LYS A 73 18.15 4.55 -5.59
N SER A 74 17.27 4.15 -4.68
CA SER A 74 16.25 5.01 -4.09
C SER A 74 16.16 4.81 -2.58
N ASN A 75 15.74 5.85 -1.86
CA ASN A 75 15.49 5.75 -0.43
C ASN A 75 14.09 5.22 -0.09
N LEU A 76 13.20 5.17 -1.08
CA LEU A 76 11.84 4.65 -0.92
C LEU A 76 11.42 3.87 -2.16
N VAL A 77 10.99 2.64 -1.96
CA VAL A 77 10.33 1.81 -2.97
C VAL A 77 8.94 1.48 -2.46
N VAL A 78 7.91 1.77 -3.26
CA VAL A 78 6.52 1.44 -2.98
C VAL A 78 6.05 0.45 -4.03
N MET A 79 5.52 -0.69 -3.61
CA MET A 79 5.06 -1.73 -4.52
C MET A 79 3.60 -2.07 -4.28
N ASP A 80 2.80 -1.97 -5.34
CA ASP A 80 1.44 -2.49 -5.39
C ASP A 80 1.48 -3.98 -5.77
N CYS A 81 1.12 -4.83 -4.80
CA CYS A 81 1.17 -6.27 -4.96
C CYS A 81 -0.18 -6.80 -5.48
N ARG A 82 -0.16 -7.59 -6.55
CA ARG A 82 -1.37 -8.24 -7.07
C ARG A 82 -2.05 -9.11 -6.01
N ALA A 83 -3.30 -9.45 -6.22
CA ALA A 83 -3.99 -10.45 -5.40
C ALA A 83 -3.30 -11.82 -5.47
N ALA A 84 -3.53 -12.67 -4.47
CA ALA A 84 -2.97 -14.01 -4.35
C ALA A 84 -1.43 -14.09 -4.41
N SER A 85 -0.71 -13.01 -4.05
CA SER A 85 0.76 -13.00 -4.06
C SER A 85 1.40 -13.20 -2.68
N THR A 86 0.61 -13.39 -1.62
CA THR A 86 1.14 -13.57 -0.26
C THR A 86 2.14 -14.72 -0.18
N ASP A 87 1.78 -15.91 -0.68
CA ASP A 87 2.65 -17.09 -0.62
C ASP A 87 3.92 -16.89 -1.44
N LEU A 88 3.79 -16.25 -2.59
CA LEU A 88 4.94 -15.95 -3.43
C LEU A 88 5.99 -15.09 -2.71
N PHE A 89 5.55 -14.05 -1.99
CA PHE A 89 6.47 -13.23 -1.20
C PHE A 89 7.02 -13.97 0.02
N ILE A 90 6.22 -14.81 0.68
CA ILE A 90 6.68 -15.66 1.76
C ILE A 90 7.80 -16.58 1.27
N ASP A 91 7.58 -17.29 0.17
CA ASP A 91 8.55 -18.21 -0.42
C ASP A 91 9.81 -17.47 -0.90
N TYR A 92 9.64 -16.36 -1.61
CA TYR A 92 10.75 -15.56 -2.09
C TYR A 92 11.64 -15.05 -0.95
N PHE A 93 11.04 -14.49 0.10
CA PHE A 93 11.81 -14.01 1.25
C PHE A 93 12.39 -15.12 2.14
N ALA A 94 11.89 -16.35 2.02
CA ALA A 94 12.50 -17.51 2.64
C ALA A 94 13.74 -18.04 1.88
N GLU A 95 13.83 -17.80 0.55
CA GLU A 95 14.99 -18.16 -0.26
C GLU A 95 16.21 -17.27 0.03
N ILE A 96 15.98 -16.05 0.51
CA ILE A 96 17.04 -15.09 0.84
C ILE A 96 17.02 -14.80 2.35
N ASP A 97 18.17 -14.48 2.90
CA ASP A 97 18.19 -13.89 4.25
C ASP A 97 17.75 -12.41 4.15
N LEU A 98 16.41 -12.22 4.17
CA LEU A 98 15.81 -10.88 4.04
C LEU A 98 16.40 -9.90 5.07
N SER A 99 16.66 -10.34 6.30
CA SER A 99 17.17 -9.48 7.36
C SER A 99 18.60 -9.01 7.06
N ALA A 100 19.44 -9.92 6.53
CA ALA A 100 20.80 -9.58 6.13
C ALA A 100 20.78 -8.60 4.93
N VAL A 101 19.97 -8.88 3.90
CA VAL A 101 19.83 -8.00 2.71
C VAL A 101 19.35 -6.60 3.10
N LEU A 102 18.32 -6.49 3.91
CA LEU A 102 17.80 -5.19 4.37
C LEU A 102 18.83 -4.44 5.21
N SER A 103 19.58 -5.15 6.08
CA SER A 103 20.65 -4.56 6.89
C SER A 103 21.77 -4.01 6.01
N GLU A 104 22.22 -4.75 5.00
CA GLU A 104 23.26 -4.32 4.07
C GLU A 104 22.83 -3.07 3.26
N LEU A 105 21.58 -3.01 2.86
CA LEU A 105 21.01 -1.86 2.15
C LEU A 105 20.70 -0.65 3.05
N GLY A 106 20.80 -0.80 4.38
CA GLY A 106 20.37 0.21 5.35
C GLY A 106 18.86 0.49 5.25
N ALA A 107 18.08 -0.55 5.02
CA ALA A 107 16.65 -0.47 4.72
C ALA A 107 15.79 -1.23 5.73
N THR A 108 14.50 -0.90 5.75
CA THR A 108 13.46 -1.66 6.45
C THR A 108 12.32 -1.96 5.52
N LEU A 109 11.70 -3.13 5.72
CA LEU A 109 10.46 -3.53 5.07
C LEU A 109 9.27 -3.04 5.91
N THR A 110 8.27 -2.47 5.25
CA THR A 110 6.94 -2.22 5.82
C THR A 110 5.89 -2.99 5.01
N LEU A 111 5.16 -3.86 5.66
CA LEU A 111 3.97 -4.47 5.08
C LEU A 111 2.78 -3.55 5.31
N VAL A 112 2.25 -3.01 4.22
CA VAL A 112 1.06 -2.16 4.21
C VAL A 112 -0.12 -3.05 3.81
N MET A 113 -1.01 -3.31 4.76
CA MET A 113 -2.04 -4.36 4.64
C MET A 113 -3.43 -3.74 4.70
N PRO A 114 -4.07 -3.47 3.55
CA PRO A 114 -5.47 -3.09 3.54
C PRO A 114 -6.36 -4.20 4.09
N VAL A 115 -7.33 -3.82 4.92
CA VAL A 115 -8.33 -4.70 5.51
C VAL A 115 -9.72 -4.12 5.30
N ASN A 116 -10.70 -4.97 5.04
CA ASN A 116 -12.12 -4.63 4.92
C ASN A 116 -12.95 -5.44 5.93
N HIS A 117 -14.26 -5.50 5.76
CA HIS A 117 -15.20 -6.22 6.63
C HIS A 117 -15.19 -7.75 6.45
N GLU A 118 -14.43 -8.31 5.50
CA GLU A 118 -14.38 -9.72 5.18
C GLU A 118 -13.30 -10.46 5.99
N SER A 119 -13.61 -11.67 6.49
CA SER A 119 -12.66 -12.51 7.25
C SER A 119 -11.37 -12.79 6.49
N ASP A 120 -11.48 -13.10 5.19
CA ASP A 120 -10.32 -13.45 4.36
C ASP A 120 -9.24 -12.36 4.41
N SER A 121 -9.64 -11.07 4.48
CA SER A 121 -8.67 -9.98 4.56
C SER A 121 -7.92 -9.97 5.90
N VAL A 122 -8.57 -10.40 6.98
CA VAL A 122 -7.98 -10.53 8.32
C VAL A 122 -7.04 -11.75 8.38
N ASP A 123 -7.47 -12.88 7.80
CA ASP A 123 -6.69 -14.12 7.77
C ASP A 123 -5.36 -13.92 7.01
N GLN A 124 -5.37 -13.10 5.94
CA GLN A 124 -4.12 -12.75 5.24
C GLN A 124 -3.17 -11.93 6.11
N ILE A 125 -3.68 -11.03 6.95
CA ILE A 125 -2.85 -10.28 7.91
C ILE A 125 -2.25 -11.24 8.94
N GLN A 126 -3.02 -12.20 9.47
CA GLN A 126 -2.53 -13.21 10.40
C GLN A 126 -1.38 -14.00 9.79
N ARG A 127 -1.53 -14.51 8.56
CA ARG A 127 -0.48 -15.26 7.86
C ARG A 127 0.80 -14.45 7.71
N LEU A 128 0.70 -13.17 7.32
CA LEU A 128 1.87 -12.30 7.16
C LEU A 128 2.55 -12.02 8.51
N THR A 129 1.79 -11.76 9.56
CA THR A 129 2.37 -11.50 10.90
C THR A 129 3.02 -12.74 11.51
N ASP A 130 2.46 -13.94 11.30
CA ASP A 130 3.03 -15.20 11.75
C ASP A 130 4.36 -15.49 11.05
N GLN A 131 4.45 -15.20 9.75
CA GLN A 131 5.64 -15.45 8.95
C GLN A 131 6.76 -14.45 9.22
N PHE A 132 6.43 -13.16 9.28
CA PHE A 132 7.44 -12.11 9.36
C PHE A 132 7.77 -11.67 10.81
N GLY A 133 6.82 -11.76 11.73
CA GLY A 133 7.04 -11.40 13.13
C GLY A 133 7.66 -10.02 13.30
N LYS A 134 8.82 -9.94 13.95
CA LYS A 134 9.55 -8.68 14.16
C LYS A 134 10.53 -8.30 13.04
N LYS A 135 10.52 -9.03 11.91
CA LYS A 135 11.45 -8.79 10.80
C LYS A 135 11.06 -7.59 9.93
N CYS A 136 9.86 -7.08 10.08
CA CYS A 136 9.34 -5.94 9.32
C CYS A 136 8.41 -5.07 10.16
N ASN A 137 8.07 -3.90 9.62
CA ASN A 137 7.05 -3.01 10.16
C ASN A 137 5.68 -3.35 9.56
N TYR A 138 4.61 -2.91 10.23
CA TYR A 138 3.24 -3.17 9.83
C TYR A 138 2.39 -1.91 9.85
N VAL A 139 1.70 -1.64 8.75
CA VAL A 139 0.66 -0.61 8.66
C VAL A 139 -0.60 -1.27 8.14
N VAL A 140 -1.66 -1.27 8.95
CA VAL A 140 -2.97 -1.76 8.53
C VAL A 140 -3.80 -0.59 8.04
N VAL A 141 -4.32 -0.70 6.80
CA VAL A 141 -5.19 0.32 6.19
C VAL A 141 -6.63 -0.15 6.29
N ARG A 142 -7.40 0.43 7.19
CA ARG A 142 -8.84 0.14 7.36
C ARG A 142 -9.60 0.77 6.19
N ASN A 143 -9.95 -0.03 5.19
CA ASN A 143 -10.62 0.42 3.98
C ASN A 143 -12.14 0.36 4.15
N ALA A 144 -12.77 1.52 4.32
CA ALA A 144 -14.21 1.66 4.51
C ALA A 144 -15.01 1.77 3.19
N SER A 145 -14.46 1.32 2.05
CA SER A 145 -15.11 1.47 0.73
C SER A 145 -16.50 0.81 0.68
N HIS A 146 -16.67 -0.34 1.33
CA HIS A 146 -17.93 -1.09 1.31
C HIS A 146 -18.65 -1.13 2.66
N SER A 147 -17.92 -0.95 3.75
CA SER A 147 -18.47 -0.99 5.11
C SER A 147 -17.59 -0.22 6.06
N ASP A 148 -18.20 0.50 6.99
CA ASP A 148 -17.50 1.16 8.11
C ASP A 148 -17.28 0.20 9.29
N SER A 149 -17.77 -1.03 9.22
CA SER A 149 -17.60 -2.05 10.27
C SER A 149 -16.32 -2.85 10.03
N PHE A 150 -15.46 -2.89 11.02
CA PHE A 150 -14.24 -3.72 11.06
C PHE A 150 -14.27 -4.71 12.22
N ALA A 151 -15.48 -5.14 12.64
CA ALA A 151 -15.67 -5.96 13.83
C ALA A 151 -14.82 -7.24 13.83
N LEU A 152 -14.66 -7.91 12.68
CA LEU A 152 -13.81 -9.10 12.55
C LEU A 152 -12.34 -8.79 12.81
N PHE A 153 -11.83 -7.70 12.25
CA PHE A 153 -10.45 -7.26 12.52
C PHE A 153 -10.30 -6.75 13.96
N GLU A 154 -11.24 -5.95 14.44
CA GLU A 154 -11.20 -5.32 15.77
C GLU A 154 -11.22 -6.34 16.92
N SER A 155 -11.89 -7.47 16.73
CA SER A 155 -11.95 -8.59 17.70
C SER A 155 -10.88 -9.66 17.48
N SER A 156 -10.04 -9.53 16.44
CA SER A 156 -9.05 -10.56 16.08
C SER A 156 -7.82 -10.56 16.99
N GLU A 157 -7.24 -11.75 17.18
CA GLU A 157 -5.98 -11.90 17.89
C GLU A 157 -4.82 -11.20 17.17
N VAL A 158 -4.85 -11.16 15.83
CA VAL A 158 -3.81 -10.50 15.04
C VAL A 158 -3.77 -9.00 15.29
N ARG A 159 -4.91 -8.35 15.50
CA ARG A 159 -4.92 -6.92 15.87
C ARG A 159 -4.23 -6.68 17.21
N ALA A 160 -4.53 -7.51 18.21
CA ALA A 160 -3.89 -7.44 19.51
C ALA A 160 -2.37 -7.69 19.39
N GLN A 161 -1.96 -8.69 18.61
CA GLN A 161 -0.56 -8.98 18.32
C GLN A 161 0.17 -7.81 17.66
N LEU A 162 -0.44 -7.22 16.63
CA LEU A 162 0.12 -6.05 15.93
C LEU A 162 0.33 -4.88 16.89
N LYS A 163 -0.67 -4.56 17.69
CA LYS A 163 -0.63 -3.43 18.62
C LYS A 163 0.35 -3.64 19.77
N ASP A 164 0.28 -4.80 20.43
CA ASP A 164 0.94 -5.02 21.71
C ASP A 164 2.36 -5.57 21.57
N LYS A 165 2.66 -6.28 20.46
CA LYS A 165 3.92 -7.01 20.30
C LYS A 165 4.77 -6.57 19.10
N LEU A 166 4.12 -6.09 18.02
CA LEU A 166 4.79 -5.82 16.76
C LEU A 166 4.91 -4.33 16.43
N GLY A 167 4.29 -3.44 17.23
CA GLY A 167 4.34 -2.00 17.01
C GLY A 167 3.62 -1.54 15.74
N GLY A 168 2.64 -2.33 15.28
CA GLY A 168 1.87 -2.02 14.08
C GLY A 168 1.03 -0.75 14.24
N ARG A 169 0.83 -0.05 13.13
CA ARG A 169 0.01 1.16 13.05
C ARG A 169 -1.27 0.89 12.28
N GLU A 170 -2.38 1.43 12.75
CA GLU A 170 -3.66 1.42 12.00
C GLU A 170 -3.88 2.82 11.43
N ILE A 171 -4.25 2.90 10.16
CA ILE A 171 -4.70 4.11 9.48
C ILE A 171 -6.03 3.85 8.78
N SER A 172 -6.81 4.91 8.52
CA SER A 172 -8.15 4.78 7.96
C SER A 172 -8.23 5.37 6.56
N MET A 173 -8.79 4.60 5.65
CA MET A 173 -9.17 5.07 4.33
C MET A 173 -10.70 5.09 4.23
N THR A 174 -11.28 6.27 4.44
CA THR A 174 -12.73 6.46 4.45
C THR A 174 -13.34 6.23 3.06
N ARG A 175 -14.64 5.93 3.01
CA ARG A 175 -15.34 5.77 1.73
C ARG A 175 -15.29 7.05 0.91
N LEU A 176 -14.86 6.94 -0.34
CA LEU A 176 -15.10 7.91 -1.39
C LEU A 176 -16.38 7.52 -2.13
N GLN A 177 -17.17 8.48 -2.55
CA GLN A 177 -18.45 8.23 -3.24
C GLN A 177 -18.21 7.48 -4.54
N ASP A 178 -19.04 6.47 -4.82
CA ASP A 178 -18.82 5.54 -5.92
C ASP A 178 -18.75 6.24 -7.28
N TRP A 179 -19.63 7.23 -7.54
CA TRP A 179 -19.59 8.01 -8.79
C TRP A 179 -18.30 8.81 -8.99
N LEU A 180 -17.62 9.24 -7.89
CA LEU A 180 -16.33 9.91 -7.97
C LEU A 180 -15.22 8.91 -8.30
N VAL A 181 -15.27 7.72 -7.71
CA VAL A 181 -14.33 6.63 -8.02
C VAL A 181 -14.48 6.20 -9.48
N GLU A 182 -15.73 6.04 -9.96
CA GLU A 182 -16.02 5.72 -11.35
C GLU A 182 -15.49 6.80 -12.30
N ALA A 183 -15.72 8.08 -12.00
CA ALA A 183 -15.23 9.20 -12.82
C ALA A 183 -13.68 9.27 -12.83
N LEU A 184 -13.02 9.05 -11.70
CA LEU A 184 -11.56 8.98 -11.61
C LEU A 184 -11.00 7.83 -12.47
N ASN A 185 -11.65 6.66 -12.41
CA ASN A 185 -11.25 5.49 -13.20
C ASN A 185 -11.49 5.68 -14.71
N ALA A 186 -12.61 6.29 -15.10
CA ALA A 186 -12.95 6.55 -16.51
C ALA A 186 -11.89 7.44 -17.19
N GLU A 187 -11.43 8.46 -16.48
CA GLU A 187 -10.46 9.45 -16.97
C GLU A 187 -9.01 9.10 -16.61
N ASN A 188 -8.76 8.01 -15.85
CA ASN A 188 -7.44 7.64 -15.30
C ASN A 188 -6.77 8.80 -14.54
N LEU A 189 -7.53 9.54 -13.77
CA LEU A 189 -7.06 10.72 -13.05
C LEU A 189 -6.82 10.43 -11.56
N THR A 190 -5.66 10.81 -11.06
CA THR A 190 -5.47 10.94 -9.62
C THR A 190 -6.35 12.06 -9.06
N ILE A 191 -6.62 12.04 -7.75
CA ILE A 191 -7.44 13.08 -7.11
C ILE A 191 -6.84 14.47 -7.35
N THR A 192 -5.52 14.61 -7.22
CA THR A 192 -4.84 15.90 -7.48
C THR A 192 -5.05 16.38 -8.91
N ALA A 193 -5.00 15.51 -9.90
CA ALA A 193 -5.28 15.86 -11.30
C ALA A 193 -6.76 16.19 -11.52
N ALA A 194 -7.67 15.40 -10.94
CA ALA A 194 -9.12 15.58 -11.06
C ALA A 194 -9.59 16.95 -10.53
N THR A 195 -8.94 17.50 -9.51
CA THR A 195 -9.29 18.83 -8.98
C THR A 195 -9.13 19.98 -10.00
N LYS A 196 -8.38 19.75 -11.08
CA LYS A 196 -8.15 20.71 -12.17
C LYS A 196 -8.85 20.31 -13.46
N HIS A 197 -9.45 19.12 -13.51
CA HIS A 197 -10.02 18.57 -14.72
C HIS A 197 -11.48 19.04 -14.94
N PRO A 198 -11.90 19.40 -16.17
CA PRO A 198 -13.24 19.95 -16.45
C PRO A 198 -14.38 18.95 -16.22
N ALA A 199 -14.13 17.65 -16.24
CA ALA A 199 -15.13 16.63 -15.96
C ALA A 199 -15.68 16.67 -14.53
N PHE A 200 -14.99 17.35 -13.59
CA PHE A 200 -15.40 17.45 -12.19
C PHE A 200 -15.93 18.84 -11.90
N ASN A 201 -17.16 18.94 -11.41
CA ASN A 201 -17.76 20.20 -10.98
C ASN A 201 -17.15 20.69 -9.64
N LEU A 202 -17.54 21.88 -9.20
CA LEU A 202 -17.02 22.50 -7.98
C LEU A 202 -17.20 21.60 -6.74
N LEU A 203 -18.39 21.01 -6.58
CA LEU A 203 -18.69 20.21 -5.38
C LEU A 203 -17.92 18.88 -5.40
N ASP A 204 -17.75 18.26 -6.57
CA ASP A 204 -16.95 17.05 -6.72
C ASP A 204 -15.49 17.30 -6.37
N ARG A 205 -14.92 18.41 -6.85
CA ARG A 205 -13.54 18.82 -6.49
C ARG A 205 -13.39 19.04 -4.99
N GLN A 206 -14.36 19.68 -4.33
CA GLN A 206 -14.33 19.90 -2.89
C GLN A 206 -14.44 18.58 -2.11
N ARG A 207 -15.27 17.63 -2.54
CA ARG A 207 -15.35 16.28 -1.95
C ARG A 207 -14.03 15.53 -2.08
N LEU A 208 -13.44 15.52 -3.28
CA LEU A 208 -12.16 14.89 -3.57
C LEU A 208 -11.03 15.47 -2.70
N GLN A 209 -10.92 16.81 -2.63
CA GLN A 209 -9.90 17.48 -1.81
C GLN A 209 -10.09 17.19 -0.32
N THR A 210 -11.33 17.15 0.15
CA THR A 210 -11.61 16.88 1.56
C THR A 210 -11.26 15.44 1.93
N TRP A 211 -11.59 14.49 1.06
CA TRP A 211 -11.23 13.09 1.22
C TRP A 211 -9.70 12.90 1.20
N GLN A 212 -9.04 13.49 0.22
CA GLN A 212 -7.58 13.41 0.07
C GLN A 212 -6.85 13.95 1.29
N ARG A 213 -7.27 15.11 1.83
CA ARG A 213 -6.67 15.68 3.04
C ARG A 213 -6.79 14.74 4.25
N LYS A 214 -7.93 14.06 4.40
CA LYS A 214 -8.11 13.08 5.49
C LYS A 214 -7.15 11.90 5.33
N LEU A 215 -7.07 11.31 4.12
CA LEU A 215 -6.16 10.21 3.88
C LEU A 215 -4.68 10.64 4.04
N TYR A 216 -4.32 11.84 3.61
CA TYR A 216 -2.96 12.35 3.78
C TYR A 216 -2.59 12.52 5.26
N ALA A 217 -3.51 12.99 6.10
CA ALA A 217 -3.29 13.06 7.55
C ALA A 217 -3.10 11.66 8.17
N GLU A 218 -3.84 10.66 7.71
CA GLU A 218 -3.67 9.27 8.14
C GLU A 218 -2.31 8.71 7.71
N ILE A 219 -1.88 8.95 6.47
CA ILE A 219 -0.53 8.56 5.99
C ILE A 219 0.55 9.26 6.81
N GLU A 220 0.41 10.55 7.08
CA GLU A 220 1.34 11.32 7.91
C GLU A 220 1.42 10.79 9.35
N SER A 221 0.33 10.26 9.91
CA SER A 221 0.33 9.64 11.24
C SER A 221 1.17 8.36 11.33
N ALA A 222 1.43 7.70 10.19
CA ALA A 222 2.27 6.52 10.07
C ALA A 222 3.60 6.80 9.35
N ALA A 223 4.01 8.06 9.23
CA ALA A 223 5.19 8.48 8.47
C ALA A 223 6.48 7.83 8.96
N ASP A 224 6.59 7.56 10.25
CA ASP A 224 7.73 6.87 10.86
C ASP A 224 7.92 5.43 10.36
N LEU A 225 6.86 4.79 9.83
CA LEU A 225 6.88 3.46 9.26
C LEU A 225 6.88 3.45 7.72
N LEU A 226 6.32 4.47 7.08
CA LEU A 226 6.12 4.54 5.63
C LEU A 226 7.19 5.38 4.91
N LEU A 227 7.82 6.34 5.57
CA LEU A 227 8.73 7.27 4.92
C LEU A 227 10.18 7.01 5.31
N PRO A 228 11.15 7.29 4.42
CA PRO A 228 12.56 7.18 4.77
C PRO A 228 12.93 8.19 5.85
N THR A 229 13.73 7.76 6.83
CA THR A 229 14.28 8.67 7.84
C THR A 229 15.59 9.27 7.36
N LYS A 230 15.81 10.54 7.71
CA LYS A 230 17.08 11.25 7.43
C LYS A 230 18.26 10.62 8.13
#